data_7ce4850897e25756b4731329eeaf0dd1
#
_entry.id   7ce4850897e25756b4731329eeaf0dd1
#
_cell.length_a   1.000
_cell.length_b   1.000
_cell.length_c   1.000
_cell.angle_alpha   90.00
_cell.angle_beta   90.00
_cell.angle_gamma   90.00
#
_symmetry.space_group_name_H-M   'P 1'
#
loop_
_entity.id
_entity.type
_entity.pdbx_description
1 polymer ?
#
loop_
_entity_poly.entity_id
_entity_poly.type
_entity_poly.pdbx_seq_one_letter_code
_entity_poly.pdbx_strand_id
1 'polypeptide(L)'
;AARFAGHVSDRTGEGLSEFVFAIAIPCLIFKTLTGAVLPETQPWGYWFSYFLGAAIIWTIAHLITRRFFGRDRSTAIVSGFTAAQSNTVLVGIPLILEAYGPEGAVPLFLLIAIHLPIMIGAATLLIEGRSAHPGAVLWRVLNHPILIAILFSSAFRLSGFHVPALASSIIDPLGATAVPCALFAMGIALKRYGSREE
;
A
#
# COMPACT_ATOMS: atom_id res chain seq x y z
N ALA A 1 -8.89 19.53 -11.25
CA ALA A 1 -9.63 20.25 -12.31
C ALA A 1 -11.08 19.74 -12.42
N ALA A 2 -11.37 18.47 -12.72
CA ALA A 2 -12.72 17.95 -12.96
C ALA A 2 -13.71 18.20 -11.81
N ARG A 3 -13.27 18.07 -10.54
CA ARG A 3 -14.10 18.35 -9.37
C ARG A 3 -14.28 19.84 -9.11
N PHE A 4 -13.29 20.68 -9.46
CA PHE A 4 -13.45 22.14 -9.40
C PHE A 4 -14.56 22.63 -10.33
N ALA A 5 -14.77 21.91 -11.44
CA ALA A 5 -15.87 22.19 -12.38
C ALA A 5 -17.22 21.52 -11.99
N GLY A 6 -17.32 20.86 -10.82
CA GLY A 6 -18.55 20.22 -10.37
C GLY A 6 -18.92 18.90 -11.06
N HIS A 7 -18.04 18.36 -11.91
CA HIS A 7 -18.34 17.18 -12.71
C HIS A 7 -18.12 15.84 -11.99
N VAL A 8 -17.39 15.84 -10.86
CA VAL A 8 -17.04 14.61 -10.12
C VAL A 8 -17.34 14.78 -8.63
N SER A 9 -18.12 13.86 -8.06
CA SER A 9 -18.49 13.85 -6.65
C SER A 9 -17.45 13.14 -5.76
N ASP A 10 -17.52 13.34 -4.43
CA ASP A 10 -16.70 12.62 -3.45
C ASP A 10 -16.98 11.12 -3.49
N ARG A 11 -18.24 10.73 -3.68
CA ARG A 11 -18.64 9.32 -3.84
C ARG A 11 -17.94 8.64 -5.02
N THR A 12 -17.74 9.37 -6.12
CA THR A 12 -17.00 8.86 -7.28
C THR A 12 -15.53 8.60 -6.91
N GLY A 13 -14.91 9.49 -6.12
CA GLY A 13 -13.53 9.29 -5.64
C GLY A 13 -13.41 8.08 -4.70
N GLU A 14 -14.36 7.92 -3.78
CA GLU A 14 -14.42 6.77 -2.87
C GLU A 14 -14.61 5.46 -3.63
N GLY A 15 -15.59 5.38 -4.55
CA GLY A 15 -15.84 4.21 -5.37
C GLY A 15 -14.67 3.87 -6.30
N LEU A 16 -13.99 4.89 -6.83
CA LEU A 16 -12.79 4.67 -7.64
C LEU A 16 -11.63 4.13 -6.79
N SER A 17 -11.45 4.62 -5.56
CA SER A 17 -10.45 4.07 -4.63
C SER A 17 -10.77 2.61 -4.30
N GLU A 18 -12.04 2.28 -4.02
CA GLU A 18 -12.47 0.91 -3.75
C GLU A 18 -12.17 -0.01 -4.95
N PHE A 19 -12.52 0.39 -6.17
CA PHE A 19 -12.18 -0.34 -7.39
C PHE A 19 -10.68 -0.56 -7.54
N VAL A 20 -9.87 0.48 -7.29
CA VAL A 20 -8.42 0.41 -7.41
C VAL A 20 -7.85 -0.61 -6.42
N PHE A 21 -8.26 -0.57 -5.16
CA PHE A 21 -7.74 -1.48 -4.13
C PHE A 21 -8.27 -2.91 -4.24
N ALA A 22 -9.53 -3.07 -4.64
CA ALA A 22 -10.17 -4.38 -4.68
C ALA A 22 -9.91 -5.14 -5.99
N ILE A 23 -9.70 -4.44 -7.11
CA ILE A 23 -9.64 -5.05 -8.44
C ILE A 23 -8.39 -4.65 -9.20
N ALA A 24 -8.18 -3.36 -9.47
CA ALA A 24 -7.16 -2.93 -10.42
C ALA A 24 -5.73 -3.24 -9.94
N ILE A 25 -5.40 -2.94 -8.68
CA ILE A 25 -4.09 -3.25 -8.10
C ILE A 25 -3.86 -4.75 -7.96
N PRO A 26 -4.79 -5.59 -7.45
CA PRO A 26 -4.66 -7.03 -7.51
C PRO A 26 -4.37 -7.59 -8.90
N CYS A 27 -5.06 -7.11 -9.93
CA CYS A 27 -4.80 -7.50 -11.32
C CYS A 27 -3.41 -7.07 -11.79
N LEU A 28 -2.98 -5.85 -11.47
CA LEU A 28 -1.65 -5.36 -11.78
C LEU A 28 -0.55 -6.19 -11.10
N ILE A 29 -0.72 -6.50 -9.80
CA ILE A 29 0.19 -7.35 -9.03
C ILE A 29 0.28 -8.73 -9.66
N PHE A 30 -0.87 -9.34 -9.97
CA PHE A 30 -0.92 -10.66 -10.58
C PHE A 30 -0.17 -10.69 -11.92
N LYS A 31 -0.49 -9.78 -12.83
CA LYS A 31 0.19 -9.64 -14.12
C LYS A 31 1.70 -9.49 -13.94
N THR A 32 2.11 -8.58 -13.06
CA THR A 32 3.52 -8.26 -12.86
C THR A 32 4.28 -9.43 -12.25
N LEU A 33 3.79 -10.01 -11.14
CA LEU A 33 4.51 -11.06 -10.44
C LEU A 33 4.52 -12.39 -11.20
N THR A 34 3.49 -12.71 -11.96
CA THR A 34 3.49 -13.95 -12.78
C THR A 34 4.46 -13.86 -13.95
N GLY A 35 4.72 -12.65 -14.49
CA GLY A 35 5.68 -12.43 -15.57
C GLY A 35 7.10 -12.05 -15.12
N ALA A 36 7.29 -11.71 -13.86
CA ALA A 36 8.56 -11.14 -13.38
C ALA A 36 9.67 -12.17 -13.21
N VAL A 37 10.91 -11.73 -13.37
CA VAL A 37 12.09 -12.46 -12.89
C VAL A 37 12.29 -12.08 -11.42
N LEU A 38 12.10 -13.04 -10.51
CA LEU A 38 12.35 -12.79 -9.08
C LEU A 38 13.86 -12.69 -8.84
N PRO A 39 14.31 -11.78 -7.94
CA PRO A 39 15.71 -11.66 -7.60
C PRO A 39 16.21 -12.96 -6.97
N GLU A 40 17.38 -13.43 -7.39
CA GLU A 40 18.03 -14.65 -6.87
C GLU A 40 18.42 -14.50 -5.39
N THR A 41 18.68 -13.27 -4.95
CA THR A 41 19.07 -12.97 -3.58
C THR A 41 18.06 -12.06 -2.91
N GLN A 42 17.85 -12.29 -1.60
CA GLN A 42 16.94 -11.45 -0.83
C GLN A 42 17.54 -10.06 -0.63
N PRO A 43 16.79 -8.98 -0.91
CA PRO A 43 17.31 -7.61 -0.81
C PRO A 43 17.33 -7.10 0.64
N TRP A 44 18.07 -7.77 1.53
CA TRP A 44 18.12 -7.44 2.97
C TRP A 44 18.49 -5.99 3.24
N GLY A 45 19.47 -5.43 2.49
CA GLY A 45 19.89 -4.03 2.64
C GLY A 45 18.76 -3.05 2.33
N TYR A 46 17.94 -3.35 1.31
CA TYR A 46 16.78 -2.57 0.93
C TYR A 46 15.71 -2.53 2.05
N TRP A 47 15.35 -3.69 2.58
CA TRP A 47 14.38 -3.79 3.67
C TRP A 47 14.90 -3.14 4.95
N PHE A 48 16.15 -3.41 5.31
CA PHE A 48 16.75 -2.82 6.50
C PHE A 48 16.76 -1.29 6.42
N SER A 49 17.20 -0.72 5.29
CA SER A 49 17.22 0.74 5.08
C SER A 49 15.83 1.35 5.19
N TYR A 50 14.84 0.70 4.58
CA TYR A 50 13.45 1.16 4.61
C TYR A 50 12.88 1.15 6.04
N PHE A 51 12.97 0.01 6.74
CA PHE A 51 12.39 -0.11 8.07
C PHE A 51 13.17 0.70 9.13
N LEU A 52 14.46 0.86 8.97
CA LEU A 52 15.24 1.76 9.82
C LEU A 52 14.78 3.21 9.64
N GLY A 53 14.59 3.67 8.41
CA GLY A 53 14.04 4.99 8.11
C GLY A 53 12.64 5.18 8.70
N ALA A 54 11.75 4.21 8.50
CA ALA A 54 10.41 4.23 9.08
C ALA A 54 10.43 4.28 10.62
N ALA A 55 11.29 3.49 11.26
CA ALA A 55 11.44 3.47 12.72
C ALA A 55 11.95 4.82 13.27
N ILE A 56 12.92 5.44 12.58
CA ILE A 56 13.43 6.77 12.95
C ILE A 56 12.33 7.82 12.87
N ILE A 57 11.61 7.88 11.73
CA ILE A 57 10.52 8.86 11.54
C ILE A 57 9.38 8.63 12.55
N TRP A 58 9.01 7.36 12.79
CA TRP A 58 8.01 7.02 13.82
C TRP A 58 8.42 7.54 15.19
N THR A 59 9.66 7.25 15.57
CA THR A 59 10.19 7.64 16.88
C THR A 59 10.22 9.16 17.03
N ILE A 60 10.70 9.88 16.03
CA ILE A 60 10.76 11.35 16.05
C ILE A 60 9.34 11.92 16.18
N ALA A 61 8.40 11.49 15.34
CA ALA A 61 7.02 11.98 15.39
C ALA A 61 6.32 11.64 16.72
N HIS A 62 6.55 10.42 17.24
CA HIS A 62 6.06 10.02 18.56
C HIS A 62 6.59 10.94 19.67
N LEU A 63 7.91 11.20 19.69
CA LEU A 63 8.55 12.05 20.71
C LEU A 63 8.07 13.51 20.60
N ILE A 64 7.95 14.04 19.38
CA ILE A 64 7.42 15.40 19.16
C ILE A 64 5.98 15.48 19.69
N THR A 65 5.13 14.53 19.33
CA THR A 65 3.72 14.51 19.77
C THR A 65 3.60 14.43 21.30
N ARG A 66 4.44 13.62 21.94
CA ARG A 66 4.47 13.49 23.41
C ARG A 66 5.02 14.74 24.09
N ARG A 67 6.18 15.23 23.65
CA ARG A 67 6.96 16.22 24.39
C ARG A 67 6.54 17.65 24.10
N PHE A 68 6.18 17.97 22.84
CA PHE A 68 5.84 19.34 22.44
C PHE A 68 4.33 19.58 22.44
N PHE A 69 3.53 18.57 22.08
CA PHE A 69 2.07 18.70 22.04
C PHE A 69 1.37 18.11 23.28
N GLY A 70 2.10 17.49 24.22
CA GLY A 70 1.54 16.97 25.46
C GLY A 70 0.46 15.90 25.30
N ARG A 71 0.42 15.22 24.14
CA ARG A 71 -0.61 14.23 23.83
C ARG A 71 -0.36 12.91 24.57
N ASP A 72 -1.44 12.16 24.78
CA ASP A 72 -1.38 10.82 25.36
C ASP A 72 -0.57 9.83 24.53
N ARG A 73 -0.23 8.68 25.13
CA ARG A 73 0.60 7.66 24.50
C ARG A 73 -0.04 7.11 23.21
N SER A 74 -1.34 6.85 23.22
CA SER A 74 -2.03 6.27 22.06
C SER A 74 -2.02 7.23 20.88
N THR A 75 -2.35 8.50 21.11
CA THR A 75 -2.28 9.56 20.09
C THR A 75 -0.87 9.70 19.52
N ALA A 76 0.17 9.64 20.36
CA ALA A 76 1.55 9.73 19.89
C ALA A 76 1.99 8.51 19.06
N ILE A 77 1.51 7.29 19.39
CA ILE A 77 1.76 6.09 18.57
C ILE A 77 1.12 6.24 17.20
N VAL A 78 -0.14 6.69 17.15
CA VAL A 78 -0.86 6.91 15.89
C VAL A 78 -0.18 8.00 15.04
N SER A 79 0.24 9.11 15.65
CA SER A 79 0.98 10.17 14.96
C SER A 79 2.29 9.64 14.37
N GLY A 80 3.05 8.84 15.14
CA GLY A 80 4.27 8.19 14.67
C GLY A 80 4.01 7.24 13.51
N PHE A 81 2.97 6.40 13.61
CA PHE A 81 2.54 5.51 12.54
C PHE A 81 2.20 6.30 11.27
N THR A 82 1.38 7.34 11.38
CA THR A 82 0.95 8.15 10.23
C THR A 82 2.12 8.86 9.56
N ALA A 83 3.08 9.36 10.35
CA ALA A 83 4.27 10.03 9.81
C ALA A 83 5.23 9.05 9.10
N ALA A 84 5.34 7.81 9.59
CA ALA A 84 6.21 6.78 9.02
C ALA A 84 5.56 5.97 7.89
N GLN A 85 4.23 6.03 7.79
CA GLN A 85 3.48 5.29 6.78
C GLN A 85 3.59 5.94 5.41
N SER A 86 4.37 5.34 4.52
CA SER A 86 4.43 5.78 3.12
C SER A 86 3.20 5.33 2.34
N ASN A 87 2.73 6.18 1.44
CA ASN A 87 1.65 5.83 0.50
C ASN A 87 2.23 5.01 -0.67
N THR A 88 2.68 3.79 -0.38
CA THR A 88 3.34 2.90 -1.34
C THR A 88 2.42 2.42 -2.44
N VAL A 89 1.11 2.42 -2.21
CA VAL A 89 0.12 1.87 -3.16
C VAL A 89 -0.39 2.95 -4.11
N LEU A 90 -1.07 4.00 -3.62
CA LEU A 90 -1.68 5.01 -4.51
C LEU A 90 -0.65 5.94 -5.17
N VAL A 91 0.50 6.15 -4.52
CA VAL A 91 1.57 7.02 -5.03
C VAL A 91 2.78 6.21 -5.46
N GLY A 92 3.21 5.26 -4.63
CA GLY A 92 4.43 4.49 -4.86
C GLY A 92 4.35 3.66 -6.14
N ILE A 93 3.26 2.90 -6.35
CA ILE A 93 3.12 2.07 -7.56
C ILE A 93 3.18 2.92 -8.84
N PRO A 94 2.35 3.96 -9.00
CA PRO A 94 2.44 4.82 -10.20
C PRO A 94 3.82 5.42 -10.43
N LEU A 95 4.43 5.95 -9.37
CA LEU A 95 5.71 6.64 -9.48
C LEU A 95 6.86 5.70 -9.86
N ILE A 96 6.91 4.54 -9.23
CA ILE A 96 7.95 3.53 -9.50
C ILE A 96 7.80 2.94 -10.88
N LEU A 97 6.56 2.65 -11.31
CA LEU A 97 6.31 2.13 -12.66
C LEU A 97 6.67 3.16 -13.75
N GLU A 98 6.39 4.44 -13.50
CA GLU A 98 6.77 5.51 -14.44
C GLU A 98 8.29 5.71 -14.51
N ALA A 99 8.97 5.69 -13.34
CA ALA A 99 10.40 5.98 -13.26
C ALA A 99 11.29 4.78 -13.68
N TYR A 100 10.88 3.56 -13.34
CA TYR A 100 11.70 2.35 -13.49
C TYR A 100 11.06 1.25 -14.34
N GLY A 101 9.85 1.48 -14.84
CA GLY A 101 9.11 0.49 -15.61
C GLY A 101 8.73 -0.76 -14.80
N PRO A 102 8.40 -1.87 -15.49
CA PRO A 102 8.00 -3.13 -14.86
C PRO A 102 9.07 -3.74 -13.93
N GLU A 103 10.34 -3.44 -14.15
CA GLU A 103 11.45 -3.93 -13.33
C GLU A 103 11.41 -3.37 -11.91
N GLY A 104 10.98 -2.11 -11.73
CA GLY A 104 10.80 -1.48 -10.42
C GLY A 104 9.63 -2.04 -9.62
N ALA A 105 8.67 -2.67 -10.28
CA ALA A 105 7.46 -3.18 -9.62
C ALA A 105 7.75 -4.34 -8.67
N VAL A 106 8.68 -5.24 -9.01
CA VAL A 106 8.98 -6.43 -8.20
C VAL A 106 9.50 -6.06 -6.81
N PRO A 107 10.59 -5.27 -6.66
CA PRO A 107 11.06 -4.86 -5.33
C PRO A 107 10.00 -4.06 -4.56
N LEU A 108 9.19 -3.25 -5.24
CA LEU A 108 8.10 -2.51 -4.60
C LEU A 108 7.02 -3.44 -4.04
N PHE A 109 6.57 -4.44 -4.80
CA PHE A 109 5.57 -5.40 -4.32
C PHE A 109 6.08 -6.28 -3.19
N LEU A 110 7.36 -6.68 -3.24
CA LEU A 110 8.01 -7.37 -2.13
C LEU A 110 8.07 -6.50 -0.87
N LEU A 111 8.34 -5.20 -1.02
CA LEU A 111 8.28 -4.25 0.10
C LEU A 111 6.87 -4.15 0.67
N ILE A 112 5.85 -3.96 -0.17
CA ILE A 112 4.46 -3.84 0.25
C ILE A 112 4.00 -5.09 1.02
N ALA A 113 4.39 -6.28 0.55
CA ALA A 113 4.05 -7.55 1.20
C ALA A 113 4.53 -7.63 2.65
N ILE A 114 5.70 -7.06 2.95
CA ILE A 114 6.31 -7.09 4.28
C ILE A 114 5.95 -5.83 5.08
N HIS A 115 5.86 -4.68 4.42
CA HIS A 115 5.59 -3.39 5.04
C HIS A 115 4.24 -3.37 5.79
N LEU A 116 3.15 -3.80 5.11
CA LEU A 116 1.82 -3.77 5.70
C LEU A 116 1.73 -4.61 6.98
N PRO A 117 2.17 -5.89 7.00
CA PRO A 117 2.19 -6.70 8.23
C PRO A 117 2.99 -6.06 9.36
N ILE A 118 4.20 -5.59 9.06
CA ILE A 118 5.10 -5.03 10.08
C ILE A 118 4.52 -3.75 10.67
N MET A 119 4.08 -2.81 9.83
CA MET A 119 3.58 -1.52 10.30
C MET A 119 2.28 -1.66 11.09
N ILE A 120 1.32 -2.44 10.59
CA ILE A 120 0.05 -2.70 11.28
C ILE A 120 0.30 -3.49 12.58
N GLY A 121 1.14 -4.52 12.52
CA GLY A 121 1.50 -5.32 13.68
C GLY A 121 2.18 -4.49 14.77
N ALA A 122 3.16 -3.67 14.40
CA ALA A 122 3.85 -2.78 15.32
C ALA A 122 2.90 -1.75 15.96
N ALA A 123 2.04 -1.10 15.17
CA ALA A 123 1.04 -0.16 15.68
C ALA A 123 0.09 -0.84 16.67
N THR A 124 -0.44 -2.01 16.33
CA THR A 124 -1.35 -2.77 17.20
C THR A 124 -0.67 -3.17 18.49
N LEU A 125 0.54 -3.72 18.44
CA LEU A 125 1.30 -4.12 19.63
C LEU A 125 1.63 -2.92 20.53
N LEU A 126 1.95 -1.78 19.98
CA LEU A 126 2.27 -0.58 20.74
C LEU A 126 1.02 0.04 21.40
N ILE A 127 -0.16 -0.05 20.77
CA ILE A 127 -1.44 0.47 21.28
C ILE A 127 -2.05 -0.50 22.30
N GLU A 128 -2.23 -1.75 21.92
CA GLU A 128 -2.93 -2.77 22.71
C GLU A 128 -2.02 -3.45 23.75
N GLY A 129 -0.70 -3.39 23.53
CA GLY A 129 0.28 -3.99 24.44
C GLY A 129 0.07 -5.51 24.59
N ARG A 130 0.04 -5.97 25.84
CA ARG A 130 -0.17 -7.40 26.17
C ARG A 130 -1.56 -7.93 25.84
N SER A 131 -2.53 -7.05 25.60
CA SER A 131 -3.90 -7.43 25.23
C SER A 131 -4.07 -7.69 23.74
N ALA A 132 -3.03 -7.41 22.93
CA ALA A 132 -3.06 -7.67 21.50
C ALA A 132 -3.26 -9.18 21.24
N HIS A 133 -4.26 -9.51 20.43
CA HIS A 133 -4.50 -10.88 19.99
C HIS A 133 -3.74 -11.14 18.67
N PRO A 134 -2.59 -11.82 18.68
CA PRO A 134 -1.78 -11.98 17.49
C PRO A 134 -2.55 -12.64 16.33
N GLY A 135 -3.47 -13.56 16.64
CA GLY A 135 -4.33 -14.17 15.62
C GLY A 135 -5.26 -13.19 14.91
N ALA A 136 -5.81 -12.20 15.62
CA ALA A 136 -6.67 -11.19 15.01
C ALA A 136 -5.86 -10.22 14.09
N VAL A 137 -4.64 -9.88 14.51
CA VAL A 137 -3.73 -9.07 13.68
C VAL A 137 -3.34 -9.83 12.42
N LEU A 138 -2.93 -11.09 12.58
CA LEU A 138 -2.56 -11.96 11.45
C LEU A 138 -3.74 -12.13 10.49
N TRP A 139 -4.94 -12.38 11.00
CA TRP A 139 -6.15 -12.52 10.19
C TRP A 139 -6.45 -11.26 9.38
N ARG A 140 -6.38 -10.09 10.01
CA ARG A 140 -6.59 -8.79 9.35
C ARG A 140 -5.58 -8.54 8.22
N VAL A 141 -4.33 -8.89 8.45
CA VAL A 141 -3.25 -8.77 7.46
C VAL A 141 -3.45 -9.76 6.32
N LEU A 142 -3.72 -11.03 6.61
CA LEU A 142 -3.91 -12.06 5.59
C LEU A 142 -5.14 -11.83 4.71
N ASN A 143 -6.17 -11.17 5.24
CA ASN A 143 -7.37 -10.80 4.47
C ASN A 143 -7.21 -9.48 3.69
N HIS A 144 -6.03 -8.86 3.71
CA HIS A 144 -5.83 -7.63 2.95
C HIS A 144 -5.74 -7.95 1.44
N PRO A 145 -6.57 -7.31 0.56
CA PRO A 145 -6.64 -7.66 -0.86
C PRO A 145 -5.29 -7.67 -1.59
N ILE A 146 -4.43 -6.70 -1.27
CA ILE A 146 -3.08 -6.60 -1.85
C ILE A 146 -2.21 -7.78 -1.43
N LEU A 147 -2.26 -8.18 -0.16
CA LEU A 147 -1.48 -9.32 0.32
C LEU A 147 -1.96 -10.63 -0.28
N ILE A 148 -3.28 -10.82 -0.37
CA ILE A 148 -3.88 -11.98 -1.06
C ILE A 148 -3.40 -12.01 -2.51
N ALA A 149 -3.42 -10.89 -3.22
CA ALA A 149 -2.95 -10.81 -4.60
C ALA A 149 -1.47 -11.19 -4.72
N ILE A 150 -0.60 -10.71 -3.84
CA ILE A 150 0.83 -11.03 -3.83
C ILE A 150 1.04 -12.52 -3.56
N LEU A 151 0.41 -13.08 -2.53
CA LEU A 151 0.55 -14.49 -2.16
C LEU A 151 0.01 -15.41 -3.26
N PHE A 152 -1.16 -15.10 -3.80
CA PHE A 152 -1.78 -15.85 -4.89
C PHE A 152 -0.92 -15.82 -6.14
N SER A 153 -0.44 -14.64 -6.55
CA SER A 153 0.42 -14.48 -7.74
C SER A 153 1.73 -15.23 -7.58
N SER A 154 2.33 -15.19 -6.39
CA SER A 154 3.57 -15.91 -6.08
C SER A 154 3.36 -17.42 -6.12
N ALA A 155 2.29 -17.92 -5.51
CA ALA A 155 1.93 -19.34 -5.53
C ALA A 155 1.62 -19.83 -6.95
N PHE A 156 0.86 -19.03 -7.73
CA PHE A 156 0.56 -19.34 -9.13
C PHE A 156 1.83 -19.44 -9.97
N ARG A 157 2.76 -18.49 -9.80
CA ARG A 157 4.06 -18.54 -10.49
C ARG A 157 4.85 -19.79 -10.11
N LEU A 158 4.95 -20.12 -8.81
CA LEU A 158 5.68 -21.28 -8.34
C LEU A 158 5.10 -22.63 -8.83
N SER A 159 3.80 -22.67 -9.13
CA SER A 159 3.14 -23.85 -9.70
C SER A 159 3.55 -24.16 -11.15
N GLY A 160 4.22 -23.23 -11.83
CA GLY A 160 4.60 -23.38 -13.23
C GLY A 160 3.44 -23.27 -14.24
N PHE A 161 2.23 -22.99 -13.79
CA PHE A 161 1.09 -22.80 -14.69
C PHE A 161 1.24 -21.54 -15.53
N HIS A 162 0.80 -21.62 -16.78
CA HIS A 162 0.69 -20.46 -17.66
C HIS A 162 -0.69 -19.81 -17.53
N VAL A 163 -0.71 -18.48 -17.52
CA VAL A 163 -1.99 -17.74 -17.51
C VAL A 163 -2.68 -17.96 -18.86
N PRO A 164 -3.93 -18.49 -18.87
CA PRO A 164 -4.66 -18.65 -20.12
C PRO A 164 -4.89 -17.31 -20.83
N ALA A 165 -4.84 -17.30 -22.17
CA ALA A 165 -5.01 -16.08 -22.96
C ALA A 165 -6.33 -15.35 -22.64
N LEU A 166 -7.41 -16.07 -22.37
CA LEU A 166 -8.69 -15.49 -21.96
C LEU A 166 -8.57 -14.76 -20.60
N ALA A 167 -7.85 -15.33 -19.63
CA ALA A 167 -7.63 -14.68 -18.36
C ALA A 167 -6.77 -13.41 -18.51
N SER A 168 -5.70 -13.48 -19.30
CA SER A 168 -4.85 -12.31 -19.59
C SER A 168 -5.64 -11.19 -20.27
N SER A 169 -6.55 -11.51 -21.20
CA SER A 169 -7.37 -10.51 -21.90
C SER A 169 -8.31 -9.73 -20.98
N ILE A 170 -8.59 -10.25 -19.79
CA ILE A 170 -9.40 -9.57 -18.76
C ILE A 170 -8.50 -8.88 -17.73
N ILE A 171 -7.48 -9.59 -17.24
CA ILE A 171 -6.60 -9.10 -16.17
C ILE A 171 -5.75 -7.93 -16.63
N ASP A 172 -5.22 -7.98 -17.85
CA ASP A 172 -4.30 -6.97 -18.37
C ASP A 172 -4.94 -5.58 -18.50
N PRO A 173 -6.14 -5.42 -19.11
CA PRO A 173 -6.82 -4.14 -19.14
C PRO A 173 -7.21 -3.62 -17.75
N LEU A 174 -7.71 -4.49 -16.86
CA LEU A 174 -8.05 -4.10 -15.49
C LEU A 174 -6.82 -3.62 -14.73
N GLY A 175 -5.70 -4.34 -14.82
CA GLY A 175 -4.43 -3.93 -14.21
C GLY A 175 -3.90 -2.61 -14.77
N ALA A 176 -4.07 -2.36 -16.06
CA ALA A 176 -3.64 -1.11 -16.70
C ALA A 176 -4.40 0.13 -16.17
N THR A 177 -5.61 -0.04 -15.66
CA THR A 177 -6.38 1.05 -15.03
C THR A 177 -5.85 1.44 -13.66
N ALA A 178 -5.02 0.62 -13.00
CA ALA A 178 -4.59 0.83 -11.62
C ALA A 178 -3.91 2.20 -11.43
N VAL A 179 -2.93 2.52 -12.28
CA VAL A 179 -2.16 3.78 -12.18
C VAL A 179 -3.03 5.01 -12.41
N PRO A 180 -3.74 5.16 -13.55
CA PRO A 180 -4.53 6.36 -13.81
C PRO A 180 -5.68 6.52 -12.81
N CYS A 181 -6.35 5.43 -12.43
CA CYS A 181 -7.43 5.49 -11.46
C CYS A 181 -6.94 5.83 -10.05
N ALA A 182 -5.77 5.29 -9.62
CA ALA A 182 -5.16 5.61 -8.33
C ALA A 182 -4.81 7.10 -8.23
N LEU A 183 -4.14 7.64 -9.25
CA LEU A 183 -3.75 9.06 -9.29
C LEU A 183 -4.98 9.99 -9.33
N PHE A 184 -6.00 9.60 -10.08
CA PHE A 184 -7.24 10.38 -10.15
C PHE A 184 -7.99 10.37 -8.82
N ALA A 185 -8.16 9.20 -8.19
CA ALA A 185 -8.79 9.06 -6.88
C ALA A 185 -8.04 9.85 -5.80
N MET A 186 -6.71 9.79 -5.81
CA MET A 186 -5.86 10.57 -4.92
C MET A 186 -6.03 12.08 -5.12
N GLY A 187 -6.10 12.54 -6.36
CA GLY A 187 -6.35 13.96 -6.67
C GLY A 187 -7.69 14.47 -6.11
N ILE A 188 -8.74 13.63 -6.12
CA ILE A 188 -10.03 13.94 -5.49
C ILE A 188 -9.88 14.00 -3.96
N ALA A 189 -9.19 13.04 -3.37
CA ALA A 189 -8.99 12.97 -1.92
C ALA A 189 -8.20 14.18 -1.39
N LEU A 190 -7.13 14.59 -2.05
CA LEU A 190 -6.33 15.76 -1.66
C LEU A 190 -7.16 17.02 -1.59
N LYS A 191 -8.08 17.25 -2.52
CA LYS A 191 -8.98 18.41 -2.46
C LYS A 191 -9.91 18.37 -1.24
N ARG A 192 -10.43 17.21 -0.90
CA ARG A 192 -11.33 17.05 0.27
C ARG A 192 -10.65 17.48 1.58
N TYR A 193 -9.36 17.19 1.71
CA TYR A 193 -8.59 17.56 2.91
C TYR A 193 -8.08 19.00 2.86
N GLY A 194 -7.66 19.52 1.71
CA GLY A 194 -7.18 20.90 1.55
C GLY A 194 -8.26 21.96 1.66
N SER A 195 -9.54 21.64 1.43
CA SER A 195 -10.66 22.60 1.54
C SER A 195 -11.32 22.66 2.94
N ARG A 196 -10.78 21.98 3.92
CA ARG A 196 -11.27 22.01 5.32
C ARG A 196 -10.55 23.03 6.21
N GLU A 197 -9.54 23.69 5.69
CA GLU A 197 -8.74 24.70 6.40
C GLU A 197 -9.12 26.16 6.06
N GLU A 198 -10.14 26.36 5.21
CA GLU A 198 -10.78 27.68 4.96
C GLU A 198 -12.19 27.70 5.59
#